data_9b60d4f34b7b2a00704f7c63dcf5632c
#
_entry.id   9b60d4f34b7b2a00704f7c63dcf5632c
#
_cell.length_a   1.000
_cell.length_b   1.000
_cell.length_c   1.000
_cell.angle_alpha   90.00
_cell.angle_beta   90.00
_cell.angle_gamma   90.00
#
_symmetry.space_group_name_H-M   'P 1'
#
loop_
_entity.id
_entity.type
_entity.pdbx_description
1 polymer ?
#
loop_
_entity_poly.entity_id
_entity_poly.type
_entity_poly.pdbx_seq_one_letter_code
_entity_poly.pdbx_strand_id
1 'polypeptide(L)'
;MDFEGLRACFAPDMVSFDVAGPPLQTLGAEAKLKNWEMAFTVFQRPLGYEIRDLTITVGDGVAFGHSFNRLSGTSENGDRIGPWVRWTGCFQKIDGNWLIVHDQVSVPFDVDSGRALLNLQP
;
A
#
# COMPACT_ATOMS: atom_id res chain seq x y z
N MET A 1 -1.98 5.54 -14.93
CA MET A 1 -1.25 5.43 -13.65
C MET A 1 0.20 5.83 -13.88
N ASP A 2 0.72 6.69 -13.06
CA ASP A 2 2.09 7.19 -13.16
C ASP A 2 3.05 6.29 -12.37
N PHE A 3 3.57 5.25 -13.01
CA PHE A 3 4.52 4.33 -12.37
C PHE A 3 5.88 4.98 -12.13
N GLU A 4 6.28 5.95 -12.93
CA GLU A 4 7.52 6.68 -12.70
C GLU A 4 7.43 7.56 -11.46
N GLY A 5 6.30 8.25 -11.25
CA GLY A 5 6.05 9.00 -10.03
C GLY A 5 5.99 8.10 -8.80
N LEU A 6 5.39 6.93 -8.92
CA LEU A 6 5.33 5.95 -7.83
C LEU A 6 6.73 5.40 -7.52
N ARG A 7 7.51 5.08 -8.55
CA ARG A 7 8.91 4.62 -8.39
C ARG A 7 9.73 5.65 -7.63
N ALA A 8 9.54 6.92 -7.93
CA ALA A 8 10.29 8.01 -7.30
C ALA A 8 10.03 8.12 -5.79
N CYS A 9 8.96 7.53 -5.27
CA CYS A 9 8.65 7.51 -3.84
C CYS A 9 9.40 6.43 -3.06
N PHE A 10 9.95 5.43 -3.73
CA PHE A 10 10.56 4.26 -3.09
C PHE A 10 12.08 4.31 -3.15
N ALA A 11 12.73 3.98 -2.03
CA ALA A 11 14.15 3.69 -2.05
C ALA A 11 14.38 2.42 -2.90
N PRO A 12 15.47 2.39 -3.71
CA PRO A 12 15.70 1.23 -4.59
C PRO A 12 15.76 -0.10 -3.87
N ASP A 13 16.26 -0.12 -2.64
CA ASP A 13 16.41 -1.31 -1.81
C ASP A 13 15.35 -1.43 -0.70
N MET A 14 14.20 -0.81 -0.89
CA MET A 14 13.14 -0.86 0.11
C MET A 14 12.71 -2.30 0.44
N VAL A 15 12.13 -2.48 1.62
CA VAL A 15 11.53 -3.73 2.05
C VAL A 15 10.04 -3.49 2.29
N SER A 16 9.19 -4.28 1.67
CA SER A 16 7.74 -4.18 1.82
C SER A 16 7.16 -5.48 2.34
N PHE A 17 6.25 -5.35 3.32
CA PHE A 17 5.40 -6.45 3.77
C PHE A 17 4.02 -6.22 3.20
N ASP A 18 3.77 -6.78 2.01
CA ASP A 18 2.51 -6.59 1.32
C ASP A 18 1.39 -7.43 1.93
N VAL A 19 0.15 -6.98 1.68
CA VAL A 19 -1.04 -7.63 2.25
C VAL A 19 -1.28 -9.00 1.63
N ALA A 20 -0.94 -9.18 0.38
CA ALA A 20 -1.13 -10.44 -0.33
C ALA A 20 0.21 -11.11 -0.59
N GLY A 21 0.23 -12.41 -0.49
CA GLY A 21 1.46 -13.18 -0.71
C GLY A 21 1.17 -14.51 -1.37
N PRO A 22 2.20 -15.36 -1.58
CA PRO A 22 3.61 -15.21 -1.22
C PRO A 22 4.31 -14.11 -1.99
N PRO A 23 5.48 -13.64 -1.53
CA PRO A 23 6.25 -14.05 -0.36
C PRO A 23 5.89 -13.28 0.91
N LEU A 24 6.53 -13.60 2.03
CA LEU A 24 6.37 -12.84 3.27
C LEU A 24 6.88 -11.41 3.15
N GLN A 25 7.87 -11.19 2.30
CA GLN A 25 8.41 -9.86 2.06
C GLN A 25 8.73 -9.66 0.59
N THR A 26 8.60 -8.43 0.15
CA THR A 26 8.96 -7.97 -1.19
C THR A 26 10.21 -7.12 -1.08
N LEU A 27 11.26 -7.46 -1.81
CA LEU A 27 12.55 -6.79 -1.74
C LEU A 27 12.79 -5.94 -2.98
N GLY A 28 12.98 -4.65 -2.75
CA GLY A 28 13.33 -3.68 -3.76
C GLY A 28 12.13 -2.99 -4.40
N ALA A 29 12.38 -1.78 -4.89
CA ALA A 29 11.36 -0.93 -5.51
C ALA A 29 10.76 -1.56 -6.77
N GLU A 30 11.58 -2.23 -7.58
CA GLU A 30 11.10 -2.84 -8.83
C GLU A 30 10.10 -3.98 -8.56
N ALA A 31 10.37 -4.82 -7.55
CA ALA A 31 9.45 -5.88 -7.16
C ALA A 31 8.15 -5.29 -6.57
N LYS A 32 8.27 -4.22 -5.80
CA LYS A 32 7.12 -3.50 -5.25
C LYS A 32 6.23 -2.94 -6.36
N LEU A 33 6.83 -2.35 -7.39
CA LEU A 33 6.09 -1.82 -8.54
C LEU A 33 5.35 -2.91 -9.30
N LYS A 34 5.93 -4.10 -9.43
CA LYS A 34 5.24 -5.24 -10.05
C LYS A 34 3.99 -5.64 -9.26
N ASN A 35 4.05 -5.59 -7.94
CA ASN A 35 2.88 -5.85 -7.10
C ASN A 35 1.77 -4.82 -7.37
N TRP A 36 2.14 -3.54 -7.53
CA TRP A 36 1.19 -2.49 -7.89
C TRP A 36 0.58 -2.73 -9.28
N GLU A 37 1.40 -3.10 -10.27
CA GLU A 37 0.90 -3.42 -11.61
C GLU A 37 -0.14 -4.53 -11.56
N MET A 38 0.13 -5.59 -10.81
CA MET A 38 -0.81 -6.70 -10.63
C MET A 38 -2.11 -6.24 -9.95
N ALA A 39 -2.00 -5.42 -8.91
CA ALA A 39 -3.17 -4.89 -8.20
C ALA A 39 -4.09 -4.10 -9.13
N PHE A 40 -3.52 -3.31 -10.01
CA PHE A 40 -4.31 -2.52 -10.97
C PHE A 40 -5.01 -3.38 -12.03
N THR A 41 -4.57 -4.60 -12.27
CA THR A 41 -5.22 -5.49 -13.24
C THR A 41 -6.39 -6.27 -12.63
N VAL A 42 -6.49 -6.33 -11.31
CA VAL A 42 -7.54 -7.10 -10.61
C VAL A 42 -8.90 -6.41 -10.68
N PHE A 43 -8.91 -5.10 -10.75
CA PHE A 43 -10.14 -4.31 -10.69
C PHE A 43 -10.52 -3.76 -12.05
N GLN A 44 -11.84 -3.65 -12.30
CA GLN A 44 -12.36 -2.96 -13.47
C GLN A 44 -12.24 -1.44 -13.28
N ARG A 45 -11.96 -0.75 -14.37
CA ARG A 45 -11.92 0.70 -14.41
C ARG A 45 -13.33 1.30 -14.38
N PRO A 46 -13.49 2.54 -13.90
CA PRO A 46 -12.43 3.40 -13.37
C PRO A 46 -11.95 2.97 -12.00
N LEU A 47 -10.65 3.17 -11.75
CA LEU A 47 -10.02 2.87 -10.47
C LEU A 47 -10.09 4.08 -9.56
N GLY A 48 -10.17 3.82 -8.25
CA GLY A 48 -10.09 4.84 -7.23
C GLY A 48 -9.02 4.51 -6.21
N TYR A 49 -8.47 5.54 -5.60
CA TYR A 49 -7.54 5.37 -4.48
C TYR A 49 -7.89 6.38 -3.40
N GLU A 50 -8.11 5.89 -2.19
CA GLU A 50 -8.50 6.72 -1.05
C GLU A 50 -7.49 6.54 0.07
N ILE A 51 -7.17 7.64 0.77
CA ILE A 51 -6.32 7.64 1.96
C ILE A 51 -7.11 8.35 3.06
N ARG A 52 -7.22 7.72 4.22
CA ARG A 52 -7.91 8.29 5.38
C ARG A 52 -7.03 8.23 6.62
N ASP A 53 -7.20 9.26 7.46
CA ASP A 53 -6.57 9.35 8.78
C ASP A 53 -5.04 9.23 8.70
N LEU A 54 -4.45 9.87 7.69
CA LEU A 54 -2.99 9.88 7.51
C LEU A 54 -2.36 10.70 8.64
N THR A 55 -1.43 10.05 9.34
CA THR A 55 -0.63 10.67 10.39
C THR A 55 0.84 10.43 10.07
N ILE A 56 1.65 11.49 10.06
CA ILE A 56 3.08 11.39 9.80
C ILE A 56 3.82 12.08 10.94
N THR A 57 4.83 11.40 11.48
CA THR A 57 5.75 11.91 12.48
C THR A 57 7.12 12.01 11.86
N VAL A 58 7.73 13.20 11.95
CA VAL A 58 9.01 13.50 11.28
C VAL A 58 10.08 13.76 12.32
N GLY A 59 11.22 13.10 12.19
CA GLY A 59 12.42 13.35 12.95
C GLY A 59 13.54 13.87 12.06
N ASP A 60 14.75 13.77 12.54
CA ASP A 60 15.94 14.22 11.80
C ASP A 60 16.34 13.13 10.79
N GLY A 61 15.96 13.33 9.54
CA GLY A 61 16.29 12.43 8.44
C GLY A 61 15.48 11.13 8.40
N VAL A 62 14.57 10.91 9.35
CA VAL A 62 13.68 9.75 9.38
C VAL A 62 12.26 10.18 9.70
N ALA A 63 11.30 9.44 9.22
CA ALA A 63 9.88 9.68 9.51
C ALA A 63 9.12 8.36 9.44
N PHE A 64 7.97 8.33 10.08
CA PHE A 64 7.03 7.23 9.92
C PHE A 64 5.62 7.78 9.78
N GLY A 65 4.77 7.02 9.13
CA GLY A 65 3.37 7.38 8.98
C GLY A 65 2.48 6.16 8.92
N HIS A 66 1.19 6.38 9.15
CA HIS A 66 0.19 5.34 8.99
C HIS A 66 -1.12 5.94 8.50
N SER A 67 -1.89 5.12 7.84
CA SER A 67 -3.19 5.51 7.29
C SER A 67 -4.02 4.28 6.98
N PHE A 68 -5.29 4.52 6.66
CA PHE A 68 -6.14 3.54 5.98
C PHE A 68 -6.16 3.88 4.51
N ASN A 69 -5.93 2.89 3.66
CA ASN A 69 -5.87 3.07 2.22
C ASN A 69 -6.84 2.12 1.54
N ARG A 70 -7.41 2.56 0.43
CA ARG A 70 -8.31 1.72 -0.36
C ARG A 70 -8.02 1.92 -1.84
N LEU A 71 -7.53 0.86 -2.48
CA LEU A 71 -7.57 0.74 -3.93
C LEU A 71 -8.91 0.12 -4.28
N SER A 72 -9.67 0.76 -5.14
CA SER A 72 -10.99 0.28 -5.55
C SER A 72 -11.14 0.26 -7.05
N GLY A 73 -11.95 -0.67 -7.52
CA GLY A 73 -12.43 -0.70 -8.89
C GLY A 73 -13.93 -0.47 -8.93
N THR A 74 -14.51 -0.73 -10.08
CA THR A 74 -15.94 -0.57 -10.31
C THR A 74 -16.55 -1.91 -10.64
N SER A 75 -17.67 -2.25 -9.98
CA SER A 75 -18.46 -3.44 -10.32
C SER A 75 -19.30 -3.20 -11.56
N GLU A 76 -19.92 -4.26 -12.08
CA GLU A 76 -20.84 -4.17 -13.22
C GLU A 76 -22.01 -3.20 -12.95
N ASN A 77 -22.40 -3.07 -11.69
CA ASN A 77 -23.48 -2.15 -11.26
C ASN A 77 -23.00 -0.72 -11.03
N GLY A 78 -21.71 -0.43 -11.25
CA GLY A 78 -21.16 0.89 -11.02
C GLY A 78 -20.74 1.16 -9.58
N ASP A 79 -20.86 0.20 -8.67
CA ASP A 79 -20.46 0.35 -7.27
C ASP A 79 -18.94 0.24 -7.13
N ARG A 80 -18.38 0.96 -6.16
CA ARG A 80 -16.96 0.82 -5.82
C ARG A 80 -16.74 -0.44 -5.02
N ILE A 81 -15.75 -1.24 -5.44
CA ILE A 81 -15.35 -2.48 -4.77
C ILE A 81 -13.86 -2.46 -4.48
N GLY A 82 -13.49 -2.95 -3.32
CA GLY A 82 -12.11 -3.04 -2.87
C GLY A 82 -12.03 -2.93 -1.36
N PRO A 83 -11.08 -3.64 -0.74
CA PRO A 83 -10.95 -3.61 0.72
C PRO A 83 -10.22 -2.35 1.20
N TRP A 84 -10.56 -1.91 2.40
CA TRP A 84 -9.73 -1.01 3.17
C TRP A 84 -8.59 -1.80 3.79
N VAL A 85 -7.38 -1.26 3.69
CA VAL A 85 -6.19 -1.86 4.29
C VAL A 85 -5.54 -0.88 5.26
N ARG A 86 -4.72 -1.40 6.16
CA ARG A 86 -3.88 -0.61 7.05
C ARG A 86 -2.50 -0.49 6.41
N TRP A 87 -2.01 0.73 6.34
CA TRP A 87 -0.70 1.03 5.78
C TRP A 87 0.16 1.72 6.82
N THR A 88 1.40 1.26 6.97
CA THR A 88 2.44 1.91 7.76
C THR A 88 3.65 2.08 6.86
N GLY A 89 4.22 3.28 6.83
CA GLY A 89 5.40 3.58 6.03
C GLY A 89 6.51 4.19 6.87
N CYS A 90 7.72 3.78 6.55
CA CYS A 90 8.94 4.34 7.13
C CYS A 90 9.71 5.07 6.05
N PHE A 91 10.16 6.28 6.35
CA PHE A 91 10.79 7.16 5.38
C PHE A 91 12.20 7.52 5.85
N GLN A 92 13.11 7.69 4.91
CA GLN A 92 14.42 8.30 5.15
C GLN A 92 14.65 9.39 4.14
N LYS A 93 15.33 10.45 4.59
CA LYS A 93 15.80 11.50 3.69
C LYS A 93 17.12 11.07 3.11
N ILE A 94 17.15 10.80 1.81
CA ILE A 94 18.32 10.30 1.09
C ILE A 94 18.63 11.30 -0.02
N ASP A 95 19.83 11.88 0.01
CA ASP A 95 20.27 12.87 -0.96
C ASP A 95 19.26 14.03 -1.16
N GLY A 96 18.67 14.47 -0.04
CA GLY A 96 17.71 15.57 -0.04
C GLY A 96 16.27 15.18 -0.34
N ASN A 97 16.00 13.91 -0.63
CA ASN A 97 14.65 13.41 -0.97
C ASN A 97 14.14 12.44 0.08
N TRP A 98 12.87 12.60 0.48
CA TRP A 98 12.20 11.64 1.35
C TRP A 98 11.75 10.43 0.54
N LEU A 99 12.24 9.25 0.92
CA LEU A 99 11.91 7.99 0.24
C LEU A 99 11.36 6.98 1.23
N ILE A 100 10.44 6.14 0.76
CA ILE A 100 9.91 5.02 1.54
C ILE A 100 10.96 3.91 1.53
N VAL A 101 11.48 3.57 2.71
CA VAL A 101 12.46 2.50 2.87
C VAL A 101 11.82 1.20 3.35
N HIS A 102 10.64 1.31 3.96
CA HIS A 102 9.85 0.17 4.41
C HIS A 102 8.40 0.55 4.46
N ASP A 103 7.52 -0.37 4.08
CA ASP A 103 6.10 -0.25 4.37
C ASP A 103 5.52 -1.61 4.75
N GLN A 104 4.36 -1.56 5.39
CA GLN A 104 3.58 -2.73 5.74
C GLN A 104 2.13 -2.46 5.45
N VAL A 105 1.50 -3.38 4.75
CA VAL A 105 0.09 -3.34 4.39
C VAL A 105 -0.59 -4.56 4.99
N SER A 106 -1.67 -4.36 5.70
CA SER A 106 -2.33 -5.46 6.38
C SER A 106 -3.85 -5.28 6.44
N VAL A 107 -4.52 -6.41 6.66
CA VAL A 107 -5.92 -6.45 7.08
C VAL A 107 -6.00 -7.36 8.31
N PRO A 108 -7.01 -7.19 9.19
CA PRO A 108 -7.23 -8.15 10.25
C PRO A 108 -7.72 -9.48 9.67
N PHE A 109 -7.45 -10.56 10.38
CA PHE A 109 -8.07 -11.84 10.05
C PHE A 109 -8.96 -12.29 11.20
N ASP A 110 -9.98 -13.08 10.87
CA ASP A 110 -10.84 -13.69 11.87
C ASP A 110 -10.12 -14.88 12.51
N VAL A 111 -9.94 -14.82 13.82
CA VAL A 111 -9.19 -15.84 14.56
C VAL A 111 -9.81 -17.23 14.45
N ASP A 112 -11.15 -17.29 14.44
CA ASP A 112 -11.86 -18.58 14.41
C ASP A 112 -11.80 -19.25 13.03
N SER A 113 -12.00 -18.48 11.96
CA SER A 113 -12.04 -19.02 10.60
C SER A 113 -10.71 -18.93 9.87
N GLY A 114 -9.79 -18.05 10.30
CA GLY A 114 -8.55 -17.74 9.59
C GLY A 114 -8.74 -16.89 8.34
N ARG A 115 -9.95 -16.36 8.11
CA ARG A 115 -10.25 -15.57 6.92
C ARG A 115 -9.82 -14.11 7.11
N ALA A 116 -9.29 -13.53 6.03
CA ALA A 116 -9.04 -12.09 5.98
C ALA A 116 -10.36 -11.32 6.02
N LEU A 117 -10.41 -10.25 6.81
CA LEU A 117 -11.59 -9.41 6.96
C LEU A 117 -11.51 -8.25 5.97
N LEU A 118 -12.16 -8.40 4.83
CA LEU A 118 -12.05 -7.47 3.71
C LEU A 118 -13.22 -6.47 3.62
N ASN A 119 -14.19 -6.56 4.53
CA ASN A 119 -15.41 -5.75 4.51
C ASN A 119 -15.46 -4.71 5.62
N LEU A 120 -14.38 -4.52 6.35
CA LEU A 120 -14.31 -3.54 7.42
C LEU A 120 -14.11 -2.14 6.85
N GLN A 121 -14.62 -1.14 7.58
CA GLN A 121 -14.47 0.27 7.21
C GLN A 121 -13.87 1.05 8.37
N PRO A 122 -13.07 2.07 8.07
CA PRO A 122 -12.51 2.97 9.09
C PRO A 122 -13.56 3.73 9.86
#